data_203834d31db49f9c6a1ae6bf505f3e88
#
_entry.id   203834d31db49f9c6a1ae6bf505f3e88
#
_cell.length_a   1.000
_cell.length_b   1.000
_cell.length_c   1.000
_cell.angle_alpha   90.00
_cell.angle_beta   90.00
_cell.angle_gamma   90.00
#
_symmetry.space_group_name_H-M   'P 1'
#
loop_
_entity.id
_entity.type
_entity.pdbx_description
1 polymer ?
#
loop_
_entity_poly.entity_id
_entity_poly.type
_entity_poly.pdbx_seq_one_letter_code
_entity_poly.pdbx_strand_id
1 'polypeptide(L)'
;VNAGPGRVGAAPVALVATTAEVLAHPELDEGLLAPWERHRLAGIRVPARRDDVVAARLLLRLCASRVTGLPPRAVEPAQRCPGCGRDGHGRPYLPDHPGLGASFSHADGLAAAVVGPGPVGIDVEPLTRRPGPVPVLRRLLPHDEVDAACAEPEPGPALLRLWVRREALFKAGRDDVPLTAWTDRRRAAVVALAAADGATGATGVGGACRGAGTDGATGAGRADRGAGADRAAGALVPALSLGPAPWPSRSPAPPSGR
;
A
#
# COMPACT_ATOMS: atom_id res chain seq x y z
N VAL A 1 12.77 6.37 -36.41
CA VAL A 1 13.29 5.29 -35.56
C VAL A 1 12.21 4.96 -34.58
N ASN A 2 11.43 3.88 -34.83
CA ASN A 2 10.39 3.39 -33.97
C ASN A 2 11.04 2.79 -32.71
N ALA A 3 10.86 3.45 -31.57
CA ALA A 3 11.04 2.82 -30.27
C ALA A 3 9.91 1.77 -30.13
N GLY A 4 10.27 0.50 -30.20
CA GLY A 4 9.33 -0.61 -30.01
C GLY A 4 8.67 -0.55 -28.64
N PRO A 5 7.47 -1.14 -28.46
CA PRO A 5 6.77 -1.17 -27.19
C PRO A 5 7.65 -1.82 -26.13
N GLY A 6 7.97 -1.05 -25.08
CA GLY A 6 8.76 -1.51 -23.95
C GLY A 6 8.20 -2.84 -23.44
N ARG A 7 9.07 -3.78 -23.09
CA ARG A 7 8.73 -5.12 -22.61
C ARG A 7 7.78 -5.03 -21.40
N VAL A 8 6.49 -5.21 -21.66
CA VAL A 8 5.48 -5.47 -20.65
C VAL A 8 5.70 -6.91 -20.16
N GLY A 9 6.63 -7.08 -19.23
CA GLY A 9 7.02 -8.40 -18.72
C GLY A 9 7.85 -8.31 -17.43
N ALA A 10 8.03 -7.09 -16.89
CA ALA A 10 8.69 -6.93 -15.60
C ALA A 10 7.71 -7.31 -14.47
N ALA A 11 8.18 -8.11 -13.51
CA ALA A 11 7.44 -8.40 -12.28
C ALA A 11 7.05 -7.10 -11.57
N PRO A 12 5.91 -7.06 -10.86
CA PRO A 12 5.53 -5.90 -10.09
C PRO A 12 6.59 -5.58 -9.03
N VAL A 13 6.92 -4.30 -8.89
CA VAL A 13 7.81 -3.79 -7.84
C VAL A 13 6.95 -3.26 -6.70
N ALA A 14 7.16 -3.80 -5.49
CA ALA A 14 6.53 -3.31 -4.28
C ALA A 14 7.59 -2.83 -3.29
N LEU A 15 7.37 -1.68 -2.68
CA LEU A 15 8.24 -1.06 -1.70
C LEU A 15 7.46 -0.83 -0.41
N VAL A 16 8.10 -1.12 0.74
CA VAL A 16 7.60 -0.79 2.08
C VAL A 16 8.70 -0.04 2.82
N ALA A 17 8.34 1.05 3.47
CA ALA A 17 9.29 1.88 4.22
C ALA A 17 8.59 2.56 5.40
N THR A 18 9.37 3.02 6.38
CA THR A 18 8.86 4.03 7.31
C THR A 18 8.79 5.38 6.62
N THR A 19 7.93 6.26 7.09
CA THR A 19 7.87 7.67 6.64
C THR A 19 9.24 8.33 6.71
N ALA A 20 9.98 8.11 7.81
CA ALA A 20 11.31 8.65 7.98
C ALA A 20 12.33 8.12 6.95
N GLU A 21 12.29 6.81 6.63
CA GLU A 21 13.16 6.22 5.60
C GLU A 21 12.91 6.85 4.22
N VAL A 22 11.65 7.16 3.89
CA VAL A 22 11.31 7.79 2.61
C VAL A 22 11.75 9.26 2.58
N LEU A 23 11.46 10.02 3.62
CA LEU A 23 11.80 11.45 3.68
C LEU A 23 13.31 11.70 3.77
N ALA A 24 14.09 10.73 4.25
CA ALA A 24 15.55 10.78 4.26
C ALA A 24 16.20 10.26 2.96
N HIS A 25 15.41 9.80 1.98
CA HIS A 25 15.97 9.21 0.75
C HIS A 25 16.54 10.30 -0.17
N PRO A 26 17.80 10.19 -0.64
CA PRO A 26 18.52 11.28 -1.32
C PRO A 26 17.90 11.70 -2.67
N GLU A 27 17.14 10.82 -3.32
CA GLU A 27 16.49 11.09 -4.61
C GLU A 27 15.03 11.57 -4.47
N LEU A 28 14.53 11.71 -3.23
CA LEU A 28 13.13 12.03 -2.96
C LEU A 28 13.01 13.32 -2.16
N ASP A 29 12.28 14.27 -2.68
CA ASP A 29 11.94 15.51 -1.99
C ASP A 29 10.53 15.99 -2.41
N GLU A 30 9.96 16.93 -1.67
CA GLU A 30 8.62 17.45 -1.95
C GLU A 30 8.53 18.22 -3.29
N GLY A 31 9.65 18.64 -3.88
CA GLY A 31 9.68 19.27 -5.19
C GLY A 31 9.22 18.33 -6.32
N LEU A 32 9.30 17.01 -6.09
CA LEU A 32 8.79 16.00 -7.02
C LEU A 32 7.26 15.97 -7.10
N LEU A 33 6.56 16.51 -6.10
CA LEU A 33 5.11 16.49 -6.05
C LEU A 33 4.48 17.47 -7.02
N ALA A 34 3.45 17.06 -7.74
CA ALA A 34 2.70 17.91 -8.64
C ALA A 34 1.99 19.07 -7.88
N PRO A 35 1.67 20.19 -8.54
CA PRO A 35 0.99 21.31 -7.89
C PRO A 35 -0.32 20.94 -7.19
N TRP A 36 -1.12 20.04 -7.78
CA TRP A 36 -2.37 19.57 -7.19
C TRP A 36 -2.15 18.72 -5.93
N GLU A 37 -1.04 17.96 -5.87
CA GLU A 37 -0.66 17.18 -4.68
C GLU A 37 -0.28 18.11 -3.52
N ARG A 38 0.58 19.12 -3.79
CA ARG A 38 0.95 20.14 -2.81
C ARG A 38 -0.25 20.92 -2.29
N HIS A 39 -1.17 21.31 -3.18
CA HIS A 39 -2.41 21.97 -2.78
C HIS A 39 -3.23 21.09 -1.82
N ARG A 40 -3.33 19.82 -2.09
CA ARG A 40 -4.07 18.87 -1.25
C ARG A 40 -3.38 18.67 0.12
N LEU A 41 -2.06 18.60 0.14
CA LEU A 41 -1.27 18.50 1.37
C LEU A 41 -1.42 19.72 2.28
N ALA A 42 -1.58 20.91 1.72
CA ALA A 42 -1.80 22.14 2.48
C ALA A 42 -3.06 22.09 3.38
N GLY A 43 -4.03 21.25 3.05
CA GLY A 43 -5.22 21.03 3.87
C GLY A 43 -5.01 20.09 5.07
N ILE A 44 -3.86 19.40 5.18
CA ILE A 44 -3.59 18.46 6.26
C ILE A 44 -2.93 19.19 7.43
N ARG A 45 -3.65 19.32 8.53
CA ARG A 45 -3.21 20.10 9.70
C ARG A 45 -2.27 19.36 10.65
N VAL A 46 -2.34 18.01 10.68
CA VAL A 46 -1.50 17.17 11.53
C VAL A 46 -0.19 16.87 10.81
N PRO A 47 0.98 17.36 11.29
CA PRO A 47 2.26 17.22 10.58
C PRO A 47 2.62 15.77 10.29
N ALA A 48 2.56 14.87 11.26
CA ALA A 48 2.87 13.46 11.07
C ALA A 48 2.01 12.81 9.97
N ARG A 49 0.70 13.13 9.93
CA ARG A 49 -0.18 12.63 8.87
C ARG A 49 0.17 13.22 7.49
N ARG A 50 0.59 14.49 7.46
CA ARG A 50 1.05 15.13 6.23
C ARG A 50 2.30 14.41 5.70
N ASP A 51 3.25 14.15 6.59
CA ASP A 51 4.50 13.46 6.26
C ASP A 51 4.24 12.04 5.74
N ASP A 52 3.31 11.30 6.33
CA ASP A 52 2.90 9.98 5.84
C ASP A 52 2.34 10.05 4.40
N VAL A 53 1.49 11.04 4.11
CA VAL A 53 0.94 11.23 2.76
C VAL A 53 2.03 11.64 1.77
N VAL A 54 2.96 12.51 2.15
CA VAL A 54 4.13 12.89 1.35
C VAL A 54 4.97 11.65 1.04
N ALA A 55 5.34 10.89 2.08
CA ALA A 55 6.15 9.69 1.95
C ALA A 55 5.51 8.67 0.99
N ALA A 56 4.22 8.39 1.10
CA ALA A 56 3.54 7.45 0.23
C ALA A 56 3.56 7.89 -1.26
N ARG A 57 3.41 9.18 -1.53
CA ARG A 57 3.47 9.73 -2.88
C ARG A 57 4.88 9.71 -3.47
N LEU A 58 5.88 10.01 -2.67
CA LEU A 58 7.29 9.92 -3.06
C LEU A 58 7.70 8.46 -3.30
N LEU A 59 7.27 7.55 -2.43
CA LEU A 59 7.54 6.13 -2.56
C LEU A 59 6.92 5.55 -3.84
N LEU A 60 5.73 6.01 -4.24
CA LEU A 60 5.11 5.62 -5.50
C LEU A 60 5.97 6.03 -6.71
N ARG A 61 6.56 7.23 -6.71
CA ARG A 61 7.47 7.69 -7.77
C ARG A 61 8.73 6.84 -7.83
N LEU A 62 9.31 6.53 -6.68
CA LEU A 62 10.47 5.64 -6.61
C LEU A 62 10.13 4.24 -7.14
N CYS A 63 8.96 3.71 -6.79
CA CYS A 63 8.47 2.42 -7.28
C CYS A 63 8.30 2.43 -8.80
N ALA A 64 7.66 3.45 -9.34
CA ALA A 64 7.47 3.62 -10.77
C ALA A 64 8.80 3.84 -11.52
N SER A 65 9.72 4.59 -10.94
CA SER A 65 11.09 4.75 -11.46
C SER A 65 11.80 3.41 -11.65
N ARG A 66 11.69 2.51 -10.68
CA ARG A 66 12.29 1.17 -10.75
C ARG A 66 11.67 0.28 -11.83
N VAL A 67 10.38 0.45 -12.13
CA VAL A 67 9.69 -0.32 -13.17
C VAL A 67 9.94 0.25 -14.55
N THR A 68 9.95 1.59 -14.67
CA THR A 68 10.07 2.27 -15.97
C THR A 68 11.51 2.54 -16.39
N GLY A 69 12.45 2.53 -15.44
CA GLY A 69 13.84 2.96 -15.67
C GLY A 69 14.01 4.49 -15.76
N LEU A 70 12.95 5.26 -15.61
CA LEU A 70 12.98 6.72 -15.62
C LEU A 70 13.38 7.26 -14.23
N PRO A 71 14.04 8.42 -14.12
CA PRO A 71 14.29 9.03 -12.83
C PRO A 71 12.98 9.45 -12.14
N PRO A 72 12.89 9.48 -10.79
CA PRO A 72 11.64 9.81 -10.06
C PRO A 72 10.98 11.11 -10.49
N ARG A 73 11.77 12.12 -10.89
CA ARG A 73 11.29 13.42 -11.38
C ARG A 73 10.62 13.38 -12.75
N ALA A 74 10.89 12.34 -13.54
CA ALA A 74 10.27 12.15 -14.86
C ALA A 74 9.00 11.29 -14.80
N VAL A 75 8.63 10.81 -13.61
CA VAL A 75 7.40 10.04 -13.38
C VAL A 75 6.34 10.94 -12.76
N GLU A 76 5.24 11.12 -13.46
CA GLU A 76 4.11 11.95 -13.01
C GLU A 76 2.86 11.10 -12.76
N PRO A 77 2.69 10.52 -11.55
CA PRO A 77 1.47 9.83 -11.20
C PRO A 77 0.30 10.81 -11.13
N ALA A 78 -0.83 10.39 -11.67
CA ALA A 78 -2.10 11.09 -11.55
C ALA A 78 -3.08 10.26 -10.70
N GLN A 79 -4.18 10.87 -10.28
CA GLN A 79 -5.27 10.18 -9.58
C GLN A 79 -6.59 10.53 -10.24
N ARG A 80 -7.43 9.51 -10.46
CA ARG A 80 -8.79 9.69 -10.96
C ARG A 80 -9.78 8.89 -10.13
N CYS A 81 -10.87 9.51 -9.78
CA CYS A 81 -11.93 8.87 -9.03
C CYS A 81 -12.82 8.02 -9.96
N PRO A 82 -12.95 6.72 -9.72
CA PRO A 82 -13.83 5.88 -10.52
C PRO A 82 -15.32 6.19 -10.28
N GLY A 83 -15.67 6.80 -9.14
CA GLY A 83 -17.05 7.11 -8.79
C GLY A 83 -17.55 8.43 -9.37
N CYS A 84 -16.73 9.50 -9.35
CA CYS A 84 -17.15 10.83 -9.82
C CYS A 84 -16.40 11.32 -11.07
N GLY A 85 -15.44 10.56 -11.58
CA GLY A 85 -14.65 10.89 -12.78
C GLY A 85 -13.66 12.05 -12.61
N ARG A 86 -13.63 12.72 -11.45
CA ARG A 86 -12.75 13.88 -11.22
C ARG A 86 -11.32 13.47 -10.91
N ASP A 87 -10.38 14.30 -11.33
CA ASP A 87 -8.94 14.12 -11.06
C ASP A 87 -8.57 14.63 -9.65
N GLY A 88 -7.35 14.29 -9.21
CA GLY A 88 -6.77 14.71 -7.93
C GLY A 88 -7.16 13.85 -6.73
N HIS A 89 -7.99 12.84 -6.89
CA HIS A 89 -8.34 11.84 -5.87
C HIS A 89 -8.74 10.52 -6.52
N GLY A 90 -8.91 9.47 -5.71
CA GLY A 90 -9.22 8.13 -6.22
C GLY A 90 -7.97 7.29 -6.48
N ARG A 91 -8.03 6.41 -7.46
CA ARG A 91 -6.92 5.49 -7.75
C ARG A 91 -5.77 6.21 -8.45
N PRO A 92 -4.53 5.95 -8.06
CA PRO A 92 -3.37 6.42 -8.81
C PRO A 92 -3.26 5.66 -10.14
N TYR A 93 -2.71 6.32 -11.14
CA TYR A 93 -2.34 5.73 -12.42
C TYR A 93 -1.16 6.50 -13.01
N LEU A 94 -0.50 5.91 -14.01
CA LEU A 94 0.62 6.49 -14.74
C LEU A 94 0.15 6.83 -16.15
N PRO A 95 -0.12 8.11 -16.47
CA PRO A 95 -0.67 8.51 -17.78
C PRO A 95 0.16 8.03 -18.95
N ASP A 96 1.49 8.12 -18.84
CA ASP A 96 2.43 7.75 -19.90
C ASP A 96 2.70 6.23 -19.97
N HIS A 97 2.15 5.45 -19.02
CA HIS A 97 2.34 4.00 -18.92
C HIS A 97 1.00 3.29 -18.65
N PRO A 98 0.03 3.34 -19.58
CA PRO A 98 -1.34 2.86 -19.33
C PRO A 98 -1.44 1.35 -19.10
N GLY A 99 -0.40 0.57 -19.43
CA GLY A 99 -0.30 -0.86 -19.12
C GLY A 99 0.15 -1.18 -17.70
N LEU A 100 0.58 -0.16 -16.92
CA LEU A 100 1.03 -0.32 -15.55
C LEU A 100 -0.05 0.15 -14.58
N GLY A 101 -0.39 -0.73 -13.64
CA GLY A 101 -1.15 -0.37 -12.45
C GLY A 101 -0.26 0.28 -11.40
N ALA A 102 -0.86 1.10 -10.56
CA ALA A 102 -0.19 1.79 -9.46
C ALA A 102 -1.08 1.81 -8.22
N SER A 103 -0.48 1.61 -7.05
CA SER A 103 -1.18 1.71 -5.77
C SER A 103 -0.22 2.15 -4.67
N PHE A 104 -0.74 2.85 -3.66
CA PHE A 104 0.03 3.18 -2.45
C PHE A 104 -0.86 3.14 -1.20
N SER A 105 -0.23 3.02 -0.06
CA SER A 105 -0.84 3.09 1.27
C SER A 105 0.07 3.84 2.24
N HIS A 106 -0.51 4.36 3.30
CA HIS A 106 0.21 4.94 4.43
C HIS A 106 -0.60 4.79 5.72
N ALA A 107 0.07 4.56 6.82
CA ALA A 107 -0.54 4.50 8.15
C ALA A 107 0.52 4.73 9.24
N ASP A 108 0.29 5.70 10.12
CA ASP A 108 1.03 5.93 11.38
C ASP A 108 2.57 5.71 11.26
N GLY A 109 3.22 6.48 10.39
CA GLY A 109 4.67 6.43 10.17
C GLY A 109 5.15 5.37 9.17
N LEU A 110 4.23 4.71 8.45
CA LEU A 110 4.51 3.72 7.40
C LEU A 110 4.03 4.18 6.04
N ALA A 111 4.74 3.80 5.00
CA ALA A 111 4.35 3.97 3.61
C ALA A 111 4.60 2.69 2.81
N ALA A 112 3.72 2.39 1.87
CA ALA A 112 3.87 1.30 0.92
C ALA A 112 3.44 1.75 -0.47
N ALA A 113 4.08 1.24 -1.51
CA ALA A 113 3.72 1.48 -2.90
C ALA A 113 3.99 0.26 -3.76
N VAL A 114 3.19 0.09 -4.81
CA VAL A 114 3.38 -0.93 -5.84
C VAL A 114 3.13 -0.35 -7.22
N VAL A 115 3.96 -0.75 -8.18
CA VAL A 115 3.75 -0.51 -9.62
C VAL A 115 4.05 -1.80 -10.35
N GLY A 116 3.21 -2.17 -11.30
CA GLY A 116 3.40 -3.40 -12.08
C GLY A 116 2.36 -3.57 -13.17
N PRO A 117 2.47 -4.61 -14.01
CA PRO A 117 1.52 -4.90 -15.07
C PRO A 117 0.12 -5.16 -14.52
N GLY A 118 -0.89 -4.59 -15.18
CA GLY A 118 -2.30 -4.82 -14.86
C GLY A 118 -2.76 -4.24 -13.51
N PRO A 119 -3.82 -4.79 -12.93
CA PRO A 119 -4.35 -4.32 -11.65
C PRO A 119 -3.42 -4.69 -10.49
N VAL A 120 -3.07 -3.70 -9.68
CA VAL A 120 -2.26 -3.87 -8.47
C VAL A 120 -2.85 -3.11 -7.29
N GLY A 121 -2.66 -3.63 -6.09
CA GLY A 121 -3.09 -2.98 -4.85
C GLY A 121 -2.14 -3.32 -3.71
N ILE A 122 -1.86 -2.37 -2.85
CA ILE A 122 -1.05 -2.59 -1.65
C ILE A 122 -1.67 -1.89 -0.44
N ASP A 123 -1.62 -2.56 0.70
CA ASP A 123 -2.00 -1.96 1.96
C ASP A 123 -0.96 -2.24 3.03
N VAL A 124 -0.77 -1.30 3.95
CA VAL A 124 0.16 -1.38 5.08
C VAL A 124 -0.47 -0.80 6.32
N GLU A 125 -0.33 -1.52 7.44
CA GLU A 125 -0.78 -1.08 8.75
C GLU A 125 0.26 -1.44 9.82
N PRO A 126 0.42 -0.64 10.88
CA PRO A 126 1.29 -1.01 11.99
C PRO A 126 0.74 -2.23 12.74
N LEU A 127 1.63 -3.11 13.22
CA LEU A 127 1.26 -4.31 13.99
C LEU A 127 0.42 -3.99 15.24
N THR A 128 0.58 -2.80 15.78
CA THR A 128 -0.15 -2.31 16.95
C THR A 128 -1.55 -1.83 16.62
N ARG A 129 -1.89 -1.71 15.32
CA ARG A 129 -3.21 -1.25 14.91
C ARG A 129 -4.28 -2.25 15.30
N ARG A 130 -5.35 -1.72 15.86
CA ARG A 130 -6.57 -2.49 16.11
C ARG A 130 -7.56 -2.17 15.01
N PRO A 131 -7.98 -3.14 14.20
CA PRO A 131 -9.08 -2.93 13.28
C PRO A 131 -10.33 -2.57 14.08
N GLY A 132 -11.28 -1.91 13.42
CA GLY A 132 -12.50 -1.43 14.06
C GLY A 132 -13.31 -2.53 14.76
N PRO A 133 -14.42 -2.14 15.44
CA PRO A 133 -15.28 -3.10 16.12
C PRO A 133 -15.78 -4.20 15.18
N VAL A 134 -15.84 -5.44 15.65
CA VAL A 134 -16.29 -6.61 14.88
C VAL A 134 -17.62 -6.38 14.12
N PRO A 135 -18.65 -5.73 14.70
CA PRO A 135 -19.88 -5.43 13.96
C PRO A 135 -19.67 -4.53 12.74
N VAL A 136 -18.66 -3.63 12.77
CA VAL A 136 -18.30 -2.81 11.60
C VAL A 136 -17.55 -3.64 10.57
N LEU A 137 -16.62 -4.48 11.00
CA LEU A 137 -15.88 -5.37 10.11
C LEU A 137 -16.80 -6.32 9.36
N ARG A 138 -17.81 -6.89 10.02
CA ARG A 138 -18.82 -7.76 9.38
C ARG A 138 -19.66 -7.07 8.30
N ARG A 139 -19.73 -5.73 8.27
CA ARG A 139 -20.39 -4.98 7.19
C ARG A 139 -19.52 -4.82 5.95
N LEU A 140 -18.22 -4.97 6.10
CA LEU A 140 -17.21 -4.67 5.08
C LEU A 140 -16.49 -5.92 4.57
N LEU A 141 -16.51 -7.01 5.35
CA LEU A 141 -15.76 -8.23 5.13
C LEU A 141 -16.70 -9.45 5.14
N PRO A 142 -16.34 -10.57 4.50
CA PRO A 142 -17.09 -11.81 4.58
C PRO A 142 -17.26 -12.26 6.03
N HIS A 143 -18.48 -12.63 6.40
CA HIS A 143 -18.83 -12.95 7.79
C HIS A 143 -18.06 -14.18 8.31
N ASP A 144 -17.94 -15.20 7.49
CA ASP A 144 -17.19 -16.43 7.77
C ASP A 144 -15.70 -16.19 8.04
N GLU A 145 -15.08 -15.29 7.26
CA GLU A 145 -13.68 -14.90 7.48
C GLU A 145 -13.50 -14.10 8.78
N VAL A 146 -14.44 -13.21 9.08
CA VAL A 146 -14.43 -12.44 10.35
C VAL A 146 -14.64 -13.38 11.53
N ASP A 147 -15.56 -14.35 11.43
CA ASP A 147 -15.82 -15.32 12.49
C ASP A 147 -14.63 -16.24 12.72
N ALA A 148 -13.99 -16.70 11.65
CA ALA A 148 -12.75 -17.49 11.72
C ALA A 148 -11.62 -16.69 12.41
N ALA A 149 -11.44 -15.43 12.04
CA ALA A 149 -10.44 -14.55 12.66
C ALA A 149 -10.74 -14.28 14.15
N CYS A 150 -12.01 -14.15 14.52
CA CYS A 150 -12.42 -14.01 15.92
C CYS A 150 -12.20 -15.29 16.76
N ALA A 151 -12.16 -16.45 16.14
CA ALA A 151 -11.91 -17.74 16.80
C ALA A 151 -10.41 -18.04 16.99
N GLU A 152 -9.50 -17.26 16.39
CA GLU A 152 -8.06 -17.42 16.60
C GLU A 152 -7.66 -17.06 18.06
N PRO A 153 -6.56 -17.65 18.60
CA PRO A 153 -6.06 -17.32 19.93
C PRO A 153 -5.76 -15.81 20.11
N GLU A 154 -5.35 -15.13 19.03
CA GLU A 154 -5.11 -13.71 18.98
C GLU A 154 -5.98 -13.05 17.89
N PRO A 155 -7.25 -12.75 18.20
CA PRO A 155 -8.19 -12.22 17.20
C PRO A 155 -7.76 -10.87 16.60
N GLY A 156 -7.12 -10.01 17.38
CA GLY A 156 -6.69 -8.68 16.93
C GLY A 156 -5.75 -8.74 15.72
N PRO A 157 -4.61 -9.45 15.80
CA PRO A 157 -3.72 -9.67 14.65
C PRO A 157 -4.40 -10.40 13.47
N ALA A 158 -5.29 -11.36 13.74
CA ALA A 158 -6.01 -12.08 12.69
C ALA A 158 -6.94 -11.14 11.91
N LEU A 159 -7.74 -10.34 12.60
CA LEU A 159 -8.62 -9.32 12.02
C LEU A 159 -7.83 -8.24 11.27
N LEU A 160 -6.64 -7.87 11.76
CA LEU A 160 -5.78 -6.91 11.07
C LEU A 160 -5.25 -7.48 9.75
N ARG A 161 -4.81 -8.75 9.74
CA ARG A 161 -4.40 -9.44 8.50
C ARG A 161 -5.55 -9.51 7.49
N LEU A 162 -6.76 -9.81 7.95
CA LEU A 162 -7.94 -9.83 7.10
C LEU A 162 -8.25 -8.44 6.52
N TRP A 163 -8.15 -7.39 7.33
CA TRP A 163 -8.35 -6.00 6.92
C TRP A 163 -7.38 -5.58 5.81
N VAL A 164 -6.08 -5.71 6.01
CA VAL A 164 -5.08 -5.27 5.02
C VAL A 164 -5.20 -6.05 3.69
N ARG A 165 -5.58 -7.33 3.74
CA ARG A 165 -5.85 -8.15 2.55
C ARG A 165 -7.01 -7.58 1.74
N ARG A 166 -8.12 -7.25 2.42
CA ARG A 166 -9.30 -6.67 1.76
C ARG A 166 -9.03 -5.31 1.17
N GLU A 167 -8.30 -4.46 1.90
CA GLU A 167 -7.91 -3.13 1.40
C GLU A 167 -6.99 -3.23 0.18
N ALA A 168 -6.06 -4.16 0.14
CA ALA A 168 -5.21 -4.38 -1.02
C ALA A 168 -6.03 -4.79 -2.26
N LEU A 169 -6.97 -5.72 -2.14
CA LEU A 169 -7.88 -6.12 -3.23
C LEU A 169 -8.77 -4.95 -3.66
N PHE A 170 -9.33 -4.21 -2.71
CA PHE A 170 -10.13 -3.02 -3.01
C PHE A 170 -9.34 -1.98 -3.81
N LYS A 171 -8.07 -1.75 -3.45
CA LYS A 171 -7.17 -0.84 -4.18
C LYS A 171 -6.81 -1.37 -5.57
N ALA A 172 -6.65 -2.67 -5.74
CA ALA A 172 -6.48 -3.30 -7.05
C ALA A 172 -7.74 -3.16 -7.93
N GLY A 173 -8.91 -3.07 -7.29
CA GLY A 173 -10.21 -2.95 -7.97
C GLY A 173 -10.74 -4.25 -8.53
N ARG A 174 -10.20 -5.35 -8.10
CA ARG A 174 -10.55 -6.72 -8.49
C ARG A 174 -10.31 -7.65 -7.30
N ASP A 175 -11.21 -8.62 -7.13
CA ASP A 175 -11.11 -9.62 -6.05
C ASP A 175 -10.40 -10.91 -6.51
N ASP A 176 -10.17 -11.08 -7.82
CA ASP A 176 -9.56 -12.26 -8.45
C ASP A 176 -8.03 -12.11 -8.70
N VAL A 177 -7.42 -11.06 -8.17
CA VAL A 177 -5.97 -10.83 -8.29
C VAL A 177 -5.24 -11.66 -7.22
N PRO A 178 -4.13 -12.37 -7.57
CA PRO A 178 -3.30 -13.06 -6.59
C PRO A 178 -2.90 -12.14 -5.43
N LEU A 179 -3.05 -12.65 -4.20
CA LEU A 179 -2.88 -11.88 -2.98
C LEU A 179 -1.83 -12.51 -2.06
N THR A 180 -0.81 -11.76 -1.73
CA THR A 180 0.22 -12.12 -0.76
C THR A 180 0.15 -11.19 0.45
N ALA A 181 0.26 -11.73 1.67
CA ALA A 181 0.32 -10.93 2.88
C ALA A 181 1.46 -11.43 3.78
N TRP A 182 2.15 -10.50 4.44
CA TRP A 182 3.28 -10.80 5.32
C TRP A 182 3.41 -9.81 6.46
N THR A 183 4.24 -10.15 7.44
CA THR A 183 4.63 -9.26 8.52
C THR A 183 6.06 -8.77 8.28
N ASP A 184 6.25 -7.47 8.15
CA ASP A 184 7.55 -6.83 8.18
C ASP A 184 7.93 -6.54 9.65
N ARG A 185 8.68 -7.46 10.25
CA ARG A 185 9.09 -7.33 11.66
C ARG A 185 10.03 -6.15 11.89
N ARG A 186 10.85 -5.78 10.90
CA ARG A 186 11.78 -4.66 11.00
C ARG A 186 11.05 -3.33 11.15
N ARG A 187 9.91 -3.20 10.46
CA ARG A 187 9.09 -1.97 10.48
C ARG A 187 7.85 -2.09 11.37
N ALA A 188 7.70 -3.22 12.07
CA ALA A 188 6.52 -3.54 12.86
C ALA A 188 5.21 -3.34 12.06
N ALA A 189 5.17 -3.84 10.83
CA ALA A 189 4.08 -3.65 9.89
C ALA A 189 3.44 -4.96 9.43
N VAL A 190 2.14 -4.93 9.16
CA VAL A 190 1.42 -5.93 8.37
C VAL A 190 1.19 -5.35 6.99
N VAL A 191 1.50 -6.13 5.96
CA VAL A 191 1.40 -5.71 4.57
C VAL A 191 0.61 -6.73 3.77
N ALA A 192 -0.21 -6.26 2.84
CA ALA A 192 -0.82 -7.10 1.82
C ALA A 192 -0.61 -6.49 0.43
N LEU A 193 -0.33 -7.35 -0.54
CA LEU A 193 -0.08 -7.02 -1.93
C LEU A 193 -0.99 -7.88 -2.81
N ALA A 194 -1.83 -7.22 -3.60
CA ALA A 194 -2.59 -7.81 -4.68
C ALA A 194 -1.92 -7.45 -6.01
N ALA A 195 -1.39 -8.44 -6.74
CA ALA A 195 -0.73 -8.23 -8.03
C ALA A 195 -0.72 -9.53 -8.84
N ALA A 196 -0.69 -9.44 -10.17
CA ALA A 196 -0.48 -10.59 -11.02
C ALA A 196 0.89 -11.24 -10.76
N ASP A 197 1.05 -12.50 -11.13
CA ASP A 197 2.16 -13.39 -10.77
C ASP A 197 3.56 -12.77 -10.89
N GLY A 198 4.43 -13.08 -9.92
CA GLY A 198 5.85 -12.75 -9.90
C GLY A 198 6.29 -11.72 -8.88
N ALA A 199 5.41 -11.21 -8.01
CA ALA A 199 5.82 -10.35 -6.90
C ALA A 199 6.61 -11.16 -5.85
N THR A 200 7.90 -11.31 -6.08
CA THR A 200 8.83 -11.72 -5.02
C THR A 200 8.93 -10.56 -4.02
N GLY A 201 8.54 -10.81 -2.79
CA GLY A 201 8.50 -9.95 -1.61
C GLY A 201 8.96 -8.51 -1.76
N ALA A 202 8.22 -7.58 -1.14
CA ALA A 202 8.56 -6.16 -1.13
C ALA A 202 9.94 -5.92 -0.54
N THR A 203 10.78 -5.15 -1.25
CA THR A 203 12.10 -4.74 -0.76
C THR A 203 12.01 -3.38 -0.05
N GLY A 204 12.87 -3.17 0.94
CA GLY A 204 12.99 -1.84 1.58
C GLY A 204 13.71 -0.83 0.68
N VAL A 205 13.59 0.46 0.99
CA VAL A 205 14.16 1.59 0.22
C VAL A 205 15.69 1.57 0.13
N GLY A 206 16.39 0.81 0.99
CA GLY A 206 17.86 0.78 1.08
C GLY A 206 18.56 -0.32 0.25
N GLY A 207 17.88 -1.05 -0.62
CA GLY A 207 18.47 -2.10 -1.44
C GLY A 207 19.18 -1.54 -2.68
N ALA A 208 20.51 -1.44 -2.65
CA ALA A 208 21.32 -1.17 -3.83
C ALA A 208 21.10 -2.26 -4.88
N CYS A 209 20.93 -1.86 -6.13
CA CYS A 209 20.93 -2.75 -7.29
C CYS A 209 22.24 -3.57 -7.31
N ARG A 210 22.18 -4.84 -6.93
CA ARG A 210 23.26 -5.80 -7.27
C ARG A 210 22.86 -6.49 -8.56
N GLY A 211 23.74 -6.31 -9.55
CA GLY A 211 23.63 -6.96 -10.84
C GLY A 211 23.59 -8.48 -10.71
N ALA A 212 22.94 -9.09 -11.67
CA ALA A 212 22.83 -10.52 -11.83
C ALA A 212 24.24 -11.18 -11.90
N GLY A 213 24.55 -11.99 -10.91
CA GLY A 213 25.67 -12.93 -10.93
C GLY A 213 25.08 -14.32 -10.65
N THR A 214 25.13 -15.16 -11.65
CA THR A 214 24.90 -16.60 -11.53
C THR A 214 25.98 -17.20 -10.64
N ASP A 215 25.61 -17.97 -9.61
CA ASP A 215 26.24 -19.26 -9.33
C ASP A 215 25.52 -19.97 -8.17
N GLY A 216 25.31 -21.26 -8.36
CA GLY A 216 24.59 -22.14 -7.47
C GLY A 216 25.41 -22.59 -6.25
N ALA A 217 24.72 -23.10 -5.27
CA ALA A 217 25.06 -24.33 -4.54
C ALA A 217 24.08 -24.60 -3.40
N THR A 218 23.62 -25.80 -3.36
CA THR A 218 22.95 -26.64 -2.35
C THR A 218 23.42 -26.43 -0.90
N GLY A 219 22.47 -26.47 0.04
CA GLY A 219 22.77 -26.64 1.46
C GLY A 219 21.54 -26.78 2.33
N ALA A 220 21.19 -28.02 2.69
CA ALA A 220 20.16 -28.36 3.66
C ALA A 220 20.63 -28.06 5.09
N GLY A 221 19.74 -27.60 5.98
CA GLY A 221 20.08 -27.40 7.41
C GLY A 221 18.88 -27.08 8.30
N ARG A 222 18.25 -28.06 8.83
CA ARG A 222 17.68 -28.34 10.17
C ARG A 222 17.05 -27.21 11.01
N ALA A 223 15.85 -27.57 11.49
CA ALA A 223 15.04 -26.91 12.51
C ALA A 223 15.74 -26.73 13.86
N ASP A 224 15.41 -25.64 14.56
CA ASP A 224 15.41 -25.66 16.03
C ASP A 224 14.22 -24.89 16.61
N ARG A 225 13.66 -25.44 17.70
CA ARG A 225 12.47 -24.98 18.42
C ARG A 225 12.93 -24.17 19.63
N GLY A 226 12.32 -23.03 19.87
CA GLY A 226 12.51 -22.28 21.11
C GLY A 226 11.26 -21.51 21.49
N ALA A 227 10.56 -21.96 22.50
CA ALA A 227 9.43 -21.31 23.15
C ALA A 227 9.94 -20.19 24.09
N GLY A 228 9.18 -19.09 24.19
CA GLY A 228 9.38 -18.06 25.18
C GLY A 228 8.18 -17.15 25.24
N ALA A 229 7.31 -17.38 26.24
CA ALA A 229 6.21 -16.49 26.60
C ALA A 229 6.75 -15.31 27.40
N ASP A 230 6.30 -14.09 27.10
CA ASP A 230 6.21 -13.09 28.18
C ASP A 230 5.00 -12.14 27.99
N ARG A 231 4.30 -11.94 29.10
CA ARG A 231 3.07 -11.14 29.22
C ARG A 231 3.46 -9.72 29.62
N ALA A 232 2.94 -8.73 28.93
CA ALA A 232 2.73 -7.41 29.54
C ALA A 232 1.43 -6.79 29.04
N ALA A 233 0.50 -6.62 29.96
CA ALA A 233 -0.72 -5.86 29.78
C ALA A 233 -0.41 -4.36 29.88
N GLY A 234 -0.88 -3.57 28.93
CA GLY A 234 -0.76 -2.11 28.92
C GLY A 234 -1.99 -1.44 28.31
N ALA A 235 -2.53 -0.52 29.04
CA ALA A 235 -3.82 0.12 29.00
C ALA A 235 -4.30 0.67 27.65
N LEU A 236 -5.63 0.62 27.46
CA LEU A 236 -6.41 1.22 26.37
C LEU A 236 -6.33 2.76 26.37
N VAL A 237 -6.05 3.34 25.21
CA VAL A 237 -6.49 4.69 24.84
C VAL A 237 -7.20 4.58 23.47
N PRO A 238 -8.44 5.05 23.31
CA PRO A 238 -9.13 4.96 22.03
C PRO A 238 -8.68 6.10 21.11
N ALA A 239 -7.84 5.80 20.14
CA ALA A 239 -7.62 6.69 19.01
C ALA A 239 -8.58 6.28 17.89
N LEU A 240 -9.67 7.03 17.73
CA LEU A 240 -10.47 7.08 16.52
C LEU A 240 -9.61 7.71 15.41
N SER A 241 -8.81 6.92 14.73
CA SER A 241 -8.25 7.31 13.46
C SER A 241 -9.27 6.88 12.40
N LEU A 242 -10.02 7.85 11.89
CA LEU A 242 -10.81 7.68 10.68
C LEU A 242 -9.81 7.43 9.55
N GLY A 243 -9.73 6.19 9.07
CA GLY A 243 -9.22 5.89 7.75
C GLY A 243 -9.87 6.79 6.70
N PRO A 244 -9.42 6.83 5.45
CA PRO A 244 -10.08 7.65 4.44
C PRO A 244 -11.57 7.38 4.51
N ALA A 245 -12.35 8.47 4.72
CA ALA A 245 -13.79 8.40 4.92
C ALA A 245 -14.40 7.46 3.88
N PRO A 246 -15.33 6.57 4.26
CA PRO A 246 -16.05 5.81 3.28
C PRO A 246 -16.65 6.80 2.28
N TRP A 247 -16.46 6.50 1.02
CA TRP A 247 -16.91 7.30 -0.10
C TRP A 247 -18.38 7.67 0.08
N PRO A 248 -18.79 8.97 -0.02
CA PRO A 248 -20.19 9.34 0.12
C PRO A 248 -20.99 8.68 -0.98
N SER A 249 -21.84 7.76 -0.60
CA SER A 249 -22.87 7.21 -1.45
C SER A 249 -23.87 8.33 -1.81
N ARG A 250 -24.01 8.59 -3.12
CA ARG A 250 -25.08 9.32 -3.80
C ARG A 250 -25.40 10.73 -3.28
N SER A 251 -25.04 11.73 -4.08
CA SER A 251 -25.74 13.02 -4.07
C SER A 251 -27.21 12.81 -4.45
N PRO A 252 -28.16 13.48 -3.77
CA PRO A 252 -29.55 13.52 -4.21
C PRO A 252 -29.63 14.23 -5.57
N ALA A 253 -30.50 13.72 -6.43
CA ALA A 253 -30.83 14.32 -7.71
C ALA A 253 -31.38 15.75 -7.49
N PRO A 254 -31.11 16.70 -8.41
CA PRO A 254 -31.72 18.01 -8.34
C PRO A 254 -33.23 17.91 -8.53
N PRO A 255 -34.04 18.77 -7.86
CA PRO A 255 -35.48 18.78 -8.04
C PRO A 255 -35.82 19.18 -9.47
N SER A 256 -36.68 18.41 -10.11
CA SER A 256 -37.31 18.76 -11.38
C SER A 256 -38.19 20.01 -11.19
N GLY A 257 -37.69 21.13 -11.69
CA GLY A 257 -38.51 22.35 -11.80
C GLY A 257 -39.61 22.19 -12.86
N ARG A 258 -40.78 22.61 -12.49
CA ARG A 258 -41.92 22.89 -13.41
C ARG A 258 -41.67 24.19 -14.15
#